data_c4831e49f6b4eea00af7d732394e5e88
#
_entry.id   c4831e49f6b4eea00af7d732394e5e88
#
_cell.length_a   1.000
_cell.length_b   1.000
_cell.length_c   1.000
_cell.angle_alpha   90.00
_cell.angle_beta   90.00
_cell.angle_gamma   90.00
#
_symmetry.space_group_name_H-M   'P 1'
#
loop_
_entity.id
_entity.type
_entity.pdbx_description
1 polymer ?
#
loop_
_entity_poly.entity_id
_entity_poly.type
_entity_poly.pdbx_seq_one_letter_code
_entity_poly.pdbx_strand_id
1 'polypeptide(L)'
;MYNQLRQTIKDFVNNVRYPKRILVVRQSDHQSTYNDYFLYWISQKVPEAAQLFELHYLPCKITNWERYALFLPWLQDPLKERFPHIYDYVKQLETQCEEHNISIVNRVDLLSNSIKSVASKLIRSAGIRTAEIVSITNVEAFKENLGGLSTPFFIREDWVHGSKTFFIQKPEDLHNVPFDKFIAPIAVEFIDTKSEDGLYRKYRYFAVGDEGIPGPLMLSPSWEVRDNKHRVFKIAEEIAYFTGEDPNHNILQKARKALGFDFMAFDYSYDSQGNIVVWEPNPFPVIWGSTDNLPEMKYQLPAMDRVYISLLKYYLQCANISIKIPTPAS
;
A
#
# COMPACT_ATOMS: atom_id res chain seq x y z
N MET A 1 -23.79 31.77 11.10
CA MET A 1 -25.17 31.29 11.19
C MET A 1 -25.67 30.69 9.88
N TYR A 2 -25.68 31.43 8.73
CA TYR A 2 -26.16 30.89 7.43
C TYR A 2 -25.39 29.66 6.93
N ASN A 3 -24.06 29.63 7.03
CA ASN A 3 -23.23 28.48 6.63
C ASN A 3 -23.42 27.25 7.54
N GLN A 4 -23.66 27.47 8.84
CA GLN A 4 -23.97 26.40 9.77
C GLN A 4 -25.36 25.80 9.48
N LEU A 5 -26.35 26.60 9.17
CA LEU A 5 -27.70 26.16 8.81
C LEU A 5 -27.67 25.37 7.51
N ARG A 6 -26.93 25.82 6.49
CA ARG A 6 -26.72 25.08 5.24
C ARG A 6 -26.05 23.71 5.47
N GLN A 7 -25.04 23.66 6.34
CA GLN A 7 -24.38 22.41 6.67
C GLN A 7 -25.33 21.45 7.38
N THR A 8 -26.09 21.96 8.39
CA THR A 8 -27.08 21.17 9.12
C THR A 8 -28.15 20.58 8.20
N ILE A 9 -28.65 21.38 7.23
CA ILE A 9 -29.63 20.91 6.24
C ILE A 9 -29.03 19.86 5.33
N LYS A 10 -27.81 20.05 4.84
CA LYS A 10 -27.09 19.04 4.05
C LYS A 10 -26.92 17.74 4.82
N ASP A 11 -26.49 17.83 6.09
CA ASP A 11 -26.30 16.67 6.94
C ASP A 11 -27.60 15.93 7.21
N PHE A 12 -28.72 16.65 7.41
CA PHE A 12 -30.05 16.06 7.56
C PHE A 12 -30.49 15.35 6.28
N VAL A 13 -30.41 15.99 5.11
CA VAL A 13 -30.77 15.39 3.81
C VAL A 13 -29.92 14.14 3.53
N ASN A 14 -28.63 14.20 3.82
CA ASN A 14 -27.73 13.07 3.65
C ASN A 14 -28.03 11.92 4.62
N ASN A 15 -28.38 12.23 5.87
CA ASN A 15 -28.78 11.22 6.85
C ASN A 15 -30.08 10.51 6.46
N VAL A 16 -30.99 11.19 5.79
CA VAL A 16 -32.23 10.59 5.25
C VAL A 16 -31.94 9.75 4.01
N ARG A 17 -31.04 10.24 3.13
CA ARG A 17 -30.73 9.53 1.87
C ARG A 17 -29.76 8.37 2.07
N TYR A 18 -28.78 8.54 2.97
CA TYR A 18 -27.78 7.53 3.29
C TYR A 18 -27.69 7.35 4.81
N PRO A 19 -28.50 6.47 5.38
CA PRO A 19 -28.55 6.24 6.83
C PRO A 19 -27.26 5.61 7.38
N LYS A 20 -26.45 5.00 6.51
CA LYS A 20 -25.18 4.35 6.86
C LYS A 20 -23.98 5.17 6.36
N ARG A 21 -22.87 5.11 7.12
CA ARG A 21 -21.62 5.82 6.90
C ARG A 21 -20.44 4.86 6.83
N ILE A 22 -19.32 5.38 6.38
CA ILE A 22 -18.02 4.71 6.39
C ILE A 22 -17.17 5.39 7.46
N LEU A 23 -16.87 4.65 8.52
CA LEU A 23 -16.00 5.11 9.60
C LEU A 23 -14.53 4.99 9.17
N VAL A 24 -13.81 6.08 9.20
CA VAL A 24 -12.37 6.13 8.92
C VAL A 24 -11.64 6.57 10.18
N VAL A 25 -10.61 5.84 10.58
CA VAL A 25 -9.78 6.19 11.75
C VAL A 25 -8.32 6.35 11.32
N ARG A 26 -7.68 7.44 11.77
CA ARG A 26 -6.26 7.76 11.50
C ARG A 26 -5.52 8.21 12.75
N GLN A 27 -4.19 8.10 12.72
CA GLN A 27 -3.33 8.79 13.69
C GLN A 27 -3.28 10.29 13.37
N SER A 28 -3.36 11.15 14.40
CA SER A 28 -3.38 12.61 14.22
C SER A 28 -2.06 13.19 13.72
N ASP A 29 -0.96 12.53 14.03
CA ASP A 29 0.41 12.92 13.68
C ASP A 29 0.92 12.29 12.38
N HIS A 30 0.10 11.45 11.75
CA HIS A 30 0.48 10.80 10.50
C HIS A 30 0.40 11.78 9.32
N GLN A 31 1.50 11.91 8.59
CA GLN A 31 1.56 12.74 7.39
C GLN A 31 0.59 12.21 6.31
N SER A 32 0.18 13.12 5.44
CA SER A 32 -0.68 12.83 4.29
C SER A 32 -0.16 11.65 3.49
N THR A 33 -1.07 10.73 3.21
CA THR A 33 -0.83 9.54 2.40
C THR A 33 -1.81 9.50 1.22
N TYR A 34 -1.86 8.40 0.49
CA TYR A 34 -2.86 8.21 -0.57
C TYR A 34 -4.30 8.51 -0.10
N ASN A 35 -4.58 8.37 1.20
CA ASN A 35 -5.91 8.58 1.77
C ASN A 35 -6.42 10.02 1.55
N ASP A 36 -5.54 11.02 1.69
CA ASP A 36 -5.92 12.42 1.46
C ASP A 36 -6.14 12.67 -0.04
N TYR A 37 -5.32 12.08 -0.91
CA TYR A 37 -5.55 12.12 -2.35
C TYR A 37 -6.86 11.44 -2.74
N PHE A 38 -7.18 10.29 -2.13
CA PHE A 38 -8.44 9.60 -2.37
C PHE A 38 -9.65 10.43 -1.90
N LEU A 39 -9.62 10.98 -0.67
CA LEU A 39 -10.69 11.85 -0.16
C LEU A 39 -10.86 13.11 -1.02
N TYR A 40 -9.75 13.70 -1.45
CA TYR A 40 -9.79 14.83 -2.38
C TYR A 40 -10.42 14.41 -3.70
N TRP A 41 -9.97 13.31 -4.30
CA TRP A 41 -10.47 12.80 -5.57
C TRP A 41 -11.99 12.54 -5.52
N ILE A 42 -12.49 11.84 -4.50
CA ILE A 42 -13.92 11.59 -4.37
C ILE A 42 -14.72 12.89 -4.15
N SER A 43 -14.16 13.88 -3.45
CA SER A 43 -14.82 15.17 -3.28
C SER A 43 -15.01 15.92 -4.60
N GLN A 44 -14.10 15.73 -5.54
CA GLN A 44 -14.16 16.36 -6.87
C GLN A 44 -14.99 15.55 -7.87
N LYS A 45 -14.86 14.23 -7.87
CA LYS A 45 -15.44 13.35 -8.90
C LYS A 45 -16.78 12.75 -8.50
N VAL A 46 -16.98 12.48 -7.20
CA VAL A 46 -18.19 11.84 -6.65
C VAL A 46 -18.57 12.50 -5.30
N PRO A 47 -18.94 13.79 -5.29
CA PRO A 47 -19.18 14.55 -4.05
C PRO A 47 -20.22 13.90 -3.12
N GLU A 48 -21.16 13.14 -3.70
CA GLU A 48 -22.16 12.38 -2.97
C GLU A 48 -21.52 11.26 -2.14
N ALA A 49 -20.54 10.55 -2.68
CA ALA A 49 -19.80 9.52 -1.97
C ALA A 49 -18.88 10.10 -0.88
N ALA A 50 -18.27 11.27 -1.14
CA ALA A 50 -17.40 11.93 -0.16
C ALA A 50 -18.10 12.19 1.19
N GLN A 51 -19.40 12.43 1.16
CA GLN A 51 -20.20 12.70 2.37
C GLN A 51 -20.45 11.46 3.22
N LEU A 52 -20.15 10.26 2.71
CA LEU A 52 -20.29 9.01 3.46
C LEU A 52 -19.09 8.77 4.39
N PHE A 53 -17.93 9.31 4.07
CA PHE A 53 -16.70 9.08 4.83
C PHE A 53 -16.65 10.01 6.04
N GLU A 54 -16.61 9.42 7.23
CA GLU A 54 -16.53 10.13 8.50
C GLU A 54 -15.17 9.86 9.12
N LEU A 55 -14.29 10.87 9.08
CA LEU A 55 -12.90 10.76 9.50
C LEU A 55 -12.74 11.15 10.97
N HIS A 56 -12.15 10.24 11.73
CA HIS A 56 -11.78 10.44 13.13
C HIS A 56 -10.27 10.28 13.32
N TYR A 57 -9.70 11.12 14.16
CA TYR A 57 -8.30 11.01 14.58
C TYR A 57 -8.19 10.40 15.97
N LEU A 58 -7.25 9.49 16.14
CA LEU A 58 -6.99 8.81 17.40
C LEU A 58 -6.31 9.75 18.43
N PRO A 59 -6.66 9.68 19.72
CA PRO A 59 -7.75 8.87 20.27
C PRO A 59 -9.13 9.48 19.98
N CYS A 60 -10.13 8.66 19.68
CA CYS A 60 -11.48 9.11 19.36
C CYS A 60 -12.53 8.26 20.11
N LYS A 61 -13.68 8.86 20.42
CA LYS A 61 -14.80 8.15 21.03
C LYS A 61 -15.92 8.01 19.99
N ILE A 62 -16.27 6.76 19.67
CA ILE A 62 -17.38 6.44 18.80
C ILE A 62 -18.59 6.06 19.68
N THR A 63 -19.72 6.74 19.51
CA THR A 63 -20.90 6.58 20.38
C THR A 63 -22.14 6.06 19.64
N ASN A 64 -22.18 6.14 18.32
CA ASN A 64 -23.31 5.72 17.51
C ASN A 64 -22.86 4.73 16.44
N TRP A 65 -22.58 3.50 16.88
CA TRP A 65 -22.08 2.43 16.01
C TRP A 65 -23.08 2.04 14.92
N GLU A 66 -24.38 2.07 15.22
CA GLU A 66 -25.44 1.71 14.26
C GLU A 66 -25.43 2.58 12.99
N ARG A 67 -24.78 3.74 13.07
CA ARG A 67 -24.60 4.67 11.95
C ARG A 67 -23.64 4.15 10.89
N TYR A 68 -22.75 3.20 11.21
CA TYR A 68 -21.71 2.78 10.32
C TYR A 68 -22.02 1.43 9.68
N ALA A 69 -21.52 1.22 8.46
CA ALA A 69 -21.61 -0.04 7.72
C ALA A 69 -20.21 -0.58 7.35
N LEU A 70 -19.21 0.29 7.34
CA LEU A 70 -17.84 -0.07 7.01
C LEU A 70 -16.87 0.69 7.92
N PHE A 71 -15.83 0.01 8.37
CA PHE A 71 -14.70 0.56 9.11
C PHE A 71 -13.41 0.44 8.30
N LEU A 72 -12.68 1.56 8.20
CA LEU A 72 -11.40 1.68 7.50
C LEU A 72 -10.32 2.17 8.49
N PRO A 73 -9.50 1.28 9.07
CA PRO A 73 -8.37 1.68 9.89
C PRO A 73 -7.19 2.10 9.02
N TRP A 74 -7.15 3.37 8.60
CA TRP A 74 -6.06 3.93 7.79
C TRP A 74 -4.87 4.31 8.67
N LEU A 75 -4.12 3.31 9.10
CA LEU A 75 -3.04 3.42 10.08
C LEU A 75 -1.72 2.95 9.48
N GLN A 76 -0.63 3.50 9.97
CA GLN A 76 0.70 3.17 9.49
C GLN A 76 1.08 1.72 9.87
N ASP A 77 1.62 0.99 8.90
CA ASP A 77 2.20 -0.33 9.11
C ASP A 77 3.71 -0.27 9.43
N PRO A 78 4.28 -1.22 10.15
CA PRO A 78 3.59 -2.21 10.97
C PRO A 78 3.08 -1.56 12.28
N LEU A 79 1.78 -1.66 12.52
CA LEU A 79 1.15 -0.93 13.63
C LEU A 79 1.50 -1.52 14.99
N LYS A 80 1.40 -2.84 15.12
CA LYS A 80 1.60 -3.57 16.40
C LYS A 80 3.03 -3.41 16.91
N GLU A 81 4.00 -3.51 16.04
CA GLU A 81 5.43 -3.49 16.36
C GLU A 81 5.91 -2.07 16.71
N ARG A 82 5.37 -1.06 16.04
CA ARG A 82 5.80 0.34 16.23
C ARG A 82 4.95 1.12 17.21
N PHE A 83 3.65 0.82 17.28
CA PHE A 83 2.66 1.58 18.05
C PHE A 83 1.70 0.65 18.78
N PRO A 84 2.19 -0.24 19.69
CA PRO A 84 1.37 -1.29 20.32
C PRO A 84 0.13 -0.74 21.03
N HIS A 85 0.22 0.39 21.72
CA HIS A 85 -0.92 1.01 22.40
C HIS A 85 -2.01 1.48 21.42
N ILE A 86 -1.64 1.93 20.20
CA ILE A 86 -2.60 2.29 19.15
C ILE A 86 -3.23 1.04 18.59
N TYR A 87 -2.43 0.00 18.35
CA TYR A 87 -2.91 -1.30 17.92
C TYR A 87 -3.97 -1.85 18.89
N ASP A 88 -3.68 -1.89 20.20
CA ASP A 88 -4.61 -2.39 21.21
C ASP A 88 -5.91 -1.56 21.25
N TYR A 89 -5.80 -0.24 21.10
CA TYR A 89 -6.97 0.64 21.05
C TYR A 89 -7.84 0.35 19.81
N VAL A 90 -7.23 0.21 18.64
CA VAL A 90 -7.99 -0.03 17.40
C VAL A 90 -8.57 -1.44 17.36
N LYS A 91 -7.91 -2.44 18.00
CA LYS A 91 -8.49 -3.77 18.20
C LYS A 91 -9.80 -3.71 18.99
N GLN A 92 -9.91 -2.85 20.00
CA GLN A 92 -11.16 -2.62 20.72
C GLN A 92 -12.23 -2.02 19.80
N LEU A 93 -11.87 -1.09 18.89
CA LEU A 93 -12.79 -0.57 17.88
C LEU A 93 -13.24 -1.64 16.89
N GLU A 94 -12.33 -2.53 16.44
CA GLU A 94 -12.67 -3.67 15.58
C GLU A 94 -13.65 -4.62 16.27
N THR A 95 -13.46 -4.92 17.56
CA THR A 95 -14.41 -5.71 18.35
C THR A 95 -15.79 -5.07 18.38
N GLN A 96 -15.86 -3.76 18.60
CA GLN A 96 -17.14 -3.03 18.53
C GLN A 96 -17.76 -3.08 17.12
N CYS A 97 -16.96 -3.01 16.07
CA CYS A 97 -17.45 -3.20 14.71
C CYS A 97 -18.07 -4.59 14.50
N GLU A 98 -17.45 -5.64 15.04
CA GLU A 98 -17.98 -7.02 14.97
C GLU A 98 -19.31 -7.16 15.72
N GLU A 99 -19.41 -6.62 16.94
CA GLU A 99 -20.63 -6.61 17.74
C GLU A 99 -21.81 -5.92 17.02
N HIS A 100 -21.51 -4.91 16.21
CA HIS A 100 -22.50 -4.14 15.44
C HIS A 100 -22.64 -4.56 13.98
N ASN A 101 -22.02 -5.70 13.57
CA ASN A 101 -22.02 -6.21 12.19
C ASN A 101 -21.51 -5.19 11.16
N ILE A 102 -20.49 -4.41 11.50
CA ILE A 102 -19.82 -3.45 10.63
C ILE A 102 -18.66 -4.17 9.92
N SER A 103 -18.65 -4.12 8.59
CA SER A 103 -17.54 -4.67 7.80
C SER A 103 -16.24 -3.94 8.08
N ILE A 104 -15.11 -4.64 7.99
CA ILE A 104 -13.78 -4.06 8.20
C ILE A 104 -12.92 -4.38 6.99
N VAL A 105 -12.25 -3.39 6.43
CA VAL A 105 -11.29 -3.57 5.32
C VAL A 105 -9.88 -3.32 5.82
N ASN A 106 -8.98 -4.26 5.55
CA ASN A 106 -7.61 -4.27 6.03
C ASN A 106 -7.52 -4.20 7.56
N ARG A 107 -7.92 -5.29 8.22
CA ARG A 107 -7.84 -5.41 9.68
C ARG A 107 -6.43 -5.16 10.20
N VAL A 108 -6.33 -4.52 11.36
CA VAL A 108 -5.03 -4.13 11.92
C VAL A 108 -4.12 -5.31 12.28
N ASP A 109 -4.67 -6.49 12.56
CA ASP A 109 -3.88 -7.73 12.75
C ASP A 109 -3.05 -8.11 11.52
N LEU A 110 -3.55 -7.76 10.35
CA LEU A 110 -2.89 -8.09 9.07
C LEU A 110 -1.72 -7.17 8.75
N LEU A 111 -1.64 -5.98 9.39
CA LEU A 111 -0.60 -5.01 9.07
C LEU A 111 0.81 -5.54 9.34
N SER A 112 0.98 -6.46 10.30
CA SER A 112 2.26 -7.16 10.51
C SER A 112 2.66 -8.03 9.32
N ASN A 113 1.72 -8.46 8.46
CA ASN A 113 2.01 -9.23 7.26
C ASN A 113 2.67 -8.38 6.15
N SER A 114 2.70 -7.05 6.28
CA SER A 114 3.45 -6.15 5.38
C SER A 114 4.92 -5.98 5.78
N ILE A 115 5.34 -6.43 6.96
CA ILE A 115 6.75 -6.48 7.37
C ILE A 115 7.51 -7.32 6.34
N LYS A 116 8.61 -6.78 5.81
CA LYS A 116 9.31 -7.38 4.66
C LYS A 116 9.71 -8.84 4.88
N SER A 117 10.26 -9.14 6.08
CA SER A 117 10.65 -10.49 6.46
C SER A 117 9.45 -11.44 6.62
N VAL A 118 8.32 -10.96 7.11
CA VAL A 118 7.07 -11.71 7.24
C VAL A 118 6.43 -11.91 5.88
N ALA A 119 6.29 -10.84 5.11
CA ALA A 119 5.72 -10.86 3.77
C ALA A 119 6.46 -11.82 2.83
N SER A 120 7.81 -11.78 2.83
CA SER A 120 8.62 -12.70 2.04
C SER A 120 8.31 -14.16 2.39
N LYS A 121 8.22 -14.51 3.66
CA LYS A 121 7.88 -15.87 4.10
C LYS A 121 6.48 -16.31 3.63
N LEU A 122 5.48 -15.45 3.77
CA LEU A 122 4.10 -15.73 3.37
C LEU A 122 3.98 -15.90 1.85
N ILE A 123 4.61 -15.02 1.07
CA ILE A 123 4.62 -15.06 -0.40
C ILE A 123 5.34 -16.32 -0.90
N ARG A 124 6.51 -16.65 -0.33
CA ARG A 124 7.26 -17.87 -0.67
C ARG A 124 6.48 -19.13 -0.30
N SER A 125 5.81 -19.16 0.85
CA SER A 125 4.95 -20.28 1.26
C SER A 125 3.78 -20.49 0.30
N ALA A 126 3.36 -19.45 -0.40
CA ALA A 126 2.39 -19.55 -1.49
C ALA A 126 3.02 -19.99 -2.83
N GLY A 127 4.32 -20.34 -2.86
CA GLY A 127 5.03 -20.80 -4.06
C GLY A 127 5.33 -19.67 -5.06
N ILE A 128 5.43 -18.43 -4.59
CA ILE A 128 5.71 -17.25 -5.41
C ILE A 128 7.14 -16.77 -5.12
N ARG A 129 7.90 -16.44 -6.16
CA ARG A 129 9.27 -15.95 -6.00
C ARG A 129 9.29 -14.54 -5.43
N THR A 130 10.05 -14.37 -4.36
CA THR A 130 10.44 -13.11 -3.75
C THR A 130 11.82 -13.25 -3.16
N ALA A 131 12.50 -12.15 -2.89
CA ALA A 131 13.82 -12.18 -2.28
C ALA A 131 13.82 -12.93 -0.94
N GLU A 132 14.84 -13.72 -0.69
CA GLU A 132 15.09 -14.28 0.62
C GLU A 132 15.47 -13.18 1.61
N ILE A 133 14.90 -13.23 2.80
CA ILE A 133 15.13 -12.22 3.83
C ILE A 133 15.56 -12.90 5.12
N VAL A 134 16.71 -12.47 5.65
CA VAL A 134 17.28 -12.94 6.91
C VAL A 134 17.21 -11.81 7.94
N SER A 135 16.54 -12.04 9.05
CA SER A 135 16.52 -11.08 10.18
C SER A 135 17.84 -11.13 10.94
N ILE A 136 18.44 -9.96 11.18
CA ILE A 136 19.75 -9.84 11.85
C ILE A 136 19.50 -9.52 13.33
N THR A 137 19.41 -10.56 14.14
CA THR A 137 19.25 -10.42 15.61
C THR A 137 20.58 -10.33 16.36
N ASN A 138 21.65 -10.83 15.76
CA ASN A 138 23.02 -10.73 16.27
C ASN A 138 23.94 -10.37 15.10
N VAL A 139 24.48 -9.16 15.17
CA VAL A 139 25.31 -8.59 14.09
C VAL A 139 26.62 -9.33 13.90
N GLU A 140 27.29 -9.73 14.98
CA GLU A 140 28.59 -10.40 14.89
C GLU A 140 28.42 -11.81 14.32
N ALA A 141 27.43 -12.57 14.80
CA ALA A 141 27.12 -13.88 14.21
C ALA A 141 26.71 -13.78 12.73
N PHE A 142 26.00 -12.71 12.35
CA PHE A 142 25.65 -12.48 10.94
C PHE A 142 26.88 -12.16 10.08
N LYS A 143 27.83 -11.36 10.57
CA LYS A 143 29.07 -11.08 9.86
C LYS A 143 29.92 -12.33 9.58
N GLU A 144 29.86 -13.33 10.48
CA GLU A 144 30.61 -14.58 10.33
C GLU A 144 30.06 -15.51 9.24
N ASN A 145 28.72 -15.57 9.07
CA ASN A 145 28.07 -16.56 8.22
C ASN A 145 27.07 -16.02 7.20
N LEU A 146 26.86 -14.70 7.19
CA LEU A 146 25.94 -13.97 6.31
C LEU A 146 24.48 -14.47 6.35
N GLY A 147 24.10 -15.22 7.38
CA GLY A 147 22.79 -15.86 7.50
C GLY A 147 22.47 -16.86 6.39
N GLY A 148 23.50 -17.39 5.71
CA GLY A 148 23.37 -18.30 4.56
C GLY A 148 23.17 -17.60 3.22
N LEU A 149 23.14 -16.26 3.17
CA LEU A 149 23.06 -15.51 1.91
C LEU A 149 24.42 -15.45 1.22
N SER A 150 24.39 -15.42 -0.12
CA SER A 150 25.55 -15.11 -0.94
C SER A 150 25.59 -13.64 -1.32
N THR A 151 26.79 -13.08 -1.48
CA THR A 151 26.95 -11.71 -2.06
C THR A 151 26.70 -11.73 -3.57
N PRO A 152 26.11 -10.67 -4.13
CA PRO A 152 25.66 -9.45 -3.44
C PRO A 152 24.31 -9.60 -2.73
N PHE A 153 24.08 -8.77 -1.71
CA PHE A 153 22.78 -8.64 -1.01
C PHE A 153 22.60 -7.22 -0.46
N PHE A 154 21.44 -6.94 0.10
CA PHE A 154 21.15 -5.64 0.73
C PHE A 154 21.03 -5.75 2.24
N ILE A 155 21.47 -4.70 2.96
CA ILE A 155 21.10 -4.46 4.36
C ILE A 155 20.14 -3.27 4.40
N ARG A 156 19.02 -3.43 5.08
CA ARG A 156 18.01 -2.38 5.27
C ARG A 156 17.15 -2.60 6.52
N GLU A 157 16.27 -1.64 6.79
CA GLU A 157 15.30 -1.72 7.88
C GLU A 157 14.07 -2.56 7.45
N ASP A 158 13.61 -3.44 8.34
CA ASP A 158 12.44 -4.29 8.13
C ASP A 158 11.12 -3.53 8.29
N TRP A 159 11.03 -2.68 9.31
CA TRP A 159 9.78 -2.06 9.77
C TRP A 159 9.46 -0.69 9.17
N VAL A 160 10.36 -0.08 8.43
CA VAL A 160 10.20 1.28 7.91
C VAL A 160 10.29 1.31 6.40
N HIS A 161 9.30 1.97 5.75
CA HIS A 161 9.35 2.26 4.32
C HIS A 161 10.32 3.41 4.06
N GLY A 162 11.01 3.37 2.92
CA GLY A 162 11.92 4.44 2.49
C GLY A 162 13.24 4.53 3.26
N SER A 163 13.60 3.55 4.10
CA SER A 163 14.87 3.51 4.80
C SER A 163 16.05 3.41 3.82
N LYS A 164 17.22 3.89 4.27
CA LYS A 164 18.47 3.74 3.52
C LYS A 164 18.77 2.25 3.31
N THR A 165 19.18 1.89 2.10
CA THR A 165 19.57 0.54 1.71
C THR A 165 21.07 0.54 1.47
N PHE A 166 21.78 -0.44 2.03
CA PHE A 166 23.22 -0.65 1.83
C PHE A 166 23.40 -1.86 0.93
N PHE A 167 24.08 -1.67 -0.19
CA PHE A 167 24.40 -2.75 -1.12
C PHE A 167 25.74 -3.38 -0.74
N ILE A 168 25.74 -4.64 -0.44
CA ILE A 168 26.89 -5.42 0.03
C ILE A 168 27.37 -6.28 -1.13
N GLN A 169 28.44 -5.84 -1.78
CA GLN A 169 29.07 -6.58 -2.90
C GLN A 169 30.02 -7.66 -2.43
N LYS A 170 30.65 -7.44 -1.27
CA LYS A 170 31.59 -8.35 -0.62
C LYS A 170 31.44 -8.25 0.90
N PRO A 171 31.81 -9.28 1.67
CA PRO A 171 31.61 -9.31 3.12
C PRO A 171 32.22 -8.12 3.87
N GLU A 172 33.35 -7.58 3.37
CA GLU A 172 34.02 -6.44 3.98
C GLU A 172 33.18 -5.15 3.98
N ASP A 173 32.24 -5.03 3.05
CA ASP A 173 31.36 -3.86 2.95
C ASP A 173 30.45 -3.71 4.20
N LEU A 174 30.25 -4.80 4.97
CA LEU A 174 29.50 -4.79 6.23
C LEU A 174 30.09 -3.86 7.29
N HIS A 175 31.38 -3.54 7.22
CA HIS A 175 32.00 -2.58 8.15
C HIS A 175 31.47 -1.15 7.98
N ASN A 176 30.89 -0.83 6.82
CA ASN A 176 30.31 0.47 6.52
C ASN A 176 28.83 0.60 6.89
N VAL A 177 28.22 -0.48 7.38
CA VAL A 177 26.79 -0.52 7.76
C VAL A 177 26.62 -0.08 9.21
N PRO A 178 25.89 1.01 9.48
CA PRO A 178 25.65 1.49 10.84
C PRO A 178 24.51 0.68 11.48
N PHE A 179 24.79 -0.56 11.88
CA PHE A 179 23.78 -1.46 12.44
C PHE A 179 23.09 -0.91 13.69
N ASP A 180 23.76 -0.08 14.46
CA ASP A 180 23.24 0.62 15.64
C ASP A 180 22.10 1.61 15.33
N LYS A 181 21.93 2.00 14.07
CA LYS A 181 20.87 2.90 13.61
C LYS A 181 19.60 2.19 13.14
N PHE A 182 19.64 0.87 13.04
CA PHE A 182 18.46 0.08 12.67
C PHE A 182 17.70 -0.39 13.90
N ILE A 183 16.38 -0.42 13.82
CA ILE A 183 15.50 -1.01 14.84
C ILE A 183 15.40 -2.51 14.61
N ALA A 184 15.18 -2.93 13.38
CA ALA A 184 15.04 -4.32 12.95
C ALA A 184 15.82 -4.52 11.64
N PRO A 185 17.15 -4.67 11.70
CA PRO A 185 17.97 -4.86 10.50
C PRO A 185 17.67 -6.21 9.84
N ILE A 186 17.61 -6.19 8.52
CA ILE A 186 17.47 -7.39 7.68
C ILE A 186 18.52 -7.40 6.58
N ALA A 187 18.92 -8.61 6.19
CA ALA A 187 19.63 -8.88 4.95
C ALA A 187 18.64 -9.41 3.90
N VAL A 188 18.70 -8.87 2.69
CA VAL A 188 17.77 -9.17 1.60
C VAL A 188 18.57 -9.65 0.40
N GLU A 189 18.25 -10.85 -0.11
CA GLU A 189 18.81 -11.40 -1.35
C GLU A 189 18.78 -10.38 -2.48
N PHE A 190 19.89 -10.19 -3.19
CA PHE A 190 19.90 -9.44 -4.45
C PHE A 190 19.48 -10.38 -5.58
N ILE A 191 18.38 -10.03 -6.26
CA ILE A 191 17.95 -10.70 -7.49
C ILE A 191 18.16 -9.71 -8.62
N ASP A 192 19.00 -10.05 -9.59
CA ASP A 192 19.20 -9.19 -10.76
C ASP A 192 17.97 -9.26 -11.67
N THR A 193 17.33 -8.11 -11.84
CA THR A 193 16.15 -7.92 -12.69
C THR A 193 16.44 -6.96 -13.85
N LYS A 194 17.72 -6.82 -14.19
CA LYS A 194 18.16 -5.98 -15.29
C LYS A 194 17.73 -6.61 -16.61
N SER A 195 16.98 -5.86 -17.40
CA SER A 195 16.53 -6.29 -18.72
C SER A 195 17.66 -6.16 -19.75
N GLU A 196 17.52 -6.80 -20.93
CA GLU A 196 18.51 -6.79 -22.02
C GLU A 196 18.88 -5.38 -22.49
N ASP A 197 17.97 -4.42 -22.41
CA ASP A 197 18.21 -3.01 -22.73
C ASP A 197 18.97 -2.23 -21.65
N GLY A 198 19.43 -2.92 -20.60
CA GLY A 198 20.21 -2.35 -19.51
C GLY A 198 19.39 -1.64 -18.44
N LEU A 199 18.08 -1.66 -18.52
CA LEU A 199 17.19 -1.00 -17.56
C LEU A 199 16.58 -1.99 -16.57
N TYR A 200 16.39 -1.52 -15.35
CA TYR A 200 15.56 -2.17 -14.33
C TYR A 200 14.13 -1.65 -14.45
N ARG A 201 13.15 -2.54 -14.37
CA ARG A 201 11.71 -2.25 -14.44
C ARG A 201 11.05 -2.62 -13.15
N LYS A 202 10.30 -1.68 -12.58
CA LYS A 202 9.45 -1.90 -11.42
C LYS A 202 8.00 -1.65 -11.80
N TYR A 203 7.25 -2.71 -11.87
CA TYR A 203 5.83 -2.73 -12.16
C TYR A 203 5.06 -2.56 -10.87
N ARG A 204 4.04 -1.73 -10.87
CA ARG A 204 3.12 -1.60 -9.74
C ARG A 204 1.76 -2.17 -10.10
N TYR A 205 1.23 -3.02 -9.24
CA TYR A 205 -0.08 -3.63 -9.35
C TYR A 205 -0.89 -3.31 -8.10
N PHE A 206 -2.11 -2.79 -8.26
CA PHE A 206 -3.06 -2.57 -7.17
C PHE A 206 -4.05 -3.73 -7.14
N ALA A 207 -4.18 -4.36 -5.99
CA ALA A 207 -5.19 -5.37 -5.70
C ALA A 207 -6.30 -4.73 -4.87
N VAL A 208 -7.53 -4.72 -5.38
CA VAL A 208 -8.73 -4.20 -4.73
C VAL A 208 -9.76 -5.32 -4.68
N GLY A 209 -9.84 -6.02 -3.56
CA GLY A 209 -10.54 -7.30 -3.54
C GLY A 209 -9.95 -8.24 -4.59
N ASP A 210 -10.79 -8.87 -5.40
CA ASP A 210 -10.34 -9.74 -6.49
C ASP A 210 -10.04 -8.98 -7.80
N GLU A 211 -10.24 -7.66 -7.86
CA GLU A 211 -9.87 -6.82 -9.00
C GLU A 211 -8.38 -6.48 -8.96
N GLY A 212 -7.73 -6.48 -10.13
CA GLY A 212 -6.34 -6.12 -10.31
C GLY A 212 -6.18 -4.98 -11.29
N ILE A 213 -5.43 -3.94 -10.90
CA ILE A 213 -5.27 -2.73 -11.71
C ILE A 213 -3.77 -2.45 -11.87
N PRO A 214 -3.24 -2.53 -13.10
CA PRO A 214 -1.89 -2.06 -13.37
C PRO A 214 -1.75 -0.58 -13.03
N GLY A 215 -0.70 -0.26 -12.29
CA GLY A 215 -0.35 1.09 -11.90
C GLY A 215 0.84 1.64 -12.70
N PRO A 216 1.61 2.56 -12.14
CA PRO A 216 2.81 3.07 -12.78
C PRO A 216 3.86 1.98 -13.01
N LEU A 217 4.49 2.02 -14.19
CA LEU A 217 5.74 1.33 -14.46
C LEU A 217 6.88 2.34 -14.31
N MET A 218 7.89 1.98 -13.54
CA MET A 218 9.09 2.80 -13.36
C MET A 218 10.30 2.10 -13.97
N LEU A 219 11.12 2.87 -14.70
CA LEU A 219 12.35 2.37 -15.32
C LEU A 219 13.55 3.17 -14.82
N SER A 220 14.67 2.49 -14.58
CA SER A 220 15.92 3.11 -14.14
C SER A 220 17.14 2.33 -14.65
N PRO A 221 18.28 2.98 -14.94
CA PRO A 221 19.54 2.29 -15.18
C PRO A 221 20.15 1.69 -13.91
N SER A 222 19.61 2.08 -12.73
CA SER A 222 20.03 1.57 -11.42
C SER A 222 19.03 0.57 -10.87
N TRP A 223 19.54 -0.43 -10.13
CA TRP A 223 18.71 -1.37 -9.38
C TRP A 223 17.78 -0.68 -8.36
N GLU A 224 18.14 0.48 -7.87
CA GLU A 224 17.32 1.28 -6.97
C GLU A 224 16.27 2.09 -7.76
N VAL A 225 15.14 1.44 -8.07
CA VAL A 225 14.03 2.06 -8.80
C VAL A 225 13.07 2.71 -7.79
N ARG A 226 13.44 3.87 -7.22
CA ARG A 226 12.67 4.51 -6.15
C ARG A 226 12.11 5.88 -6.49
N ASP A 227 12.92 6.75 -7.08
CA ASP A 227 12.61 8.15 -7.30
C ASP A 227 12.73 8.54 -8.78
N ASN A 228 12.37 9.77 -9.07
CA ASN A 228 12.43 10.28 -10.43
C ASN A 228 13.85 10.73 -10.84
N LYS A 229 14.83 10.73 -9.92
CA LYS A 229 16.19 11.28 -10.19
C LYS A 229 16.92 10.54 -11.31
N HIS A 230 16.72 9.20 -11.37
CA HIS A 230 17.34 8.34 -12.38
C HIS A 230 16.29 7.66 -13.27
N ARG A 231 15.04 8.15 -13.21
CA ARG A 231 13.96 7.58 -13.97
C ARG A 231 14.15 7.80 -15.47
N VAL A 232 13.99 6.73 -16.22
CA VAL A 232 13.88 6.76 -17.68
C VAL A 232 12.41 6.69 -18.05
N PHE A 233 11.95 7.64 -18.85
CA PHE A 233 10.56 7.67 -19.32
C PHE A 233 10.44 6.96 -20.65
N LYS A 234 9.83 5.79 -20.67
CA LYS A 234 9.36 5.09 -21.87
C LYS A 234 7.85 5.15 -21.94
N ILE A 235 7.31 6.34 -22.22
CA ILE A 235 5.87 6.66 -22.08
C ILE A 235 4.98 5.66 -22.80
N ALA A 236 5.34 5.22 -23.99
CA ALA A 236 4.54 4.24 -24.75
C ALA A 236 4.49 2.87 -24.03
N GLU A 237 5.62 2.41 -23.44
CA GLU A 237 5.67 1.17 -22.67
C GLU A 237 4.86 1.29 -21.38
N GLU A 238 4.98 2.42 -20.68
CA GLU A 238 4.24 2.70 -19.46
C GLU A 238 2.72 2.75 -19.72
N ILE A 239 2.28 3.41 -20.80
CA ILE A 239 0.87 3.47 -21.22
C ILE A 239 0.37 2.07 -21.57
N ALA A 240 1.12 1.30 -22.35
CA ALA A 240 0.74 -0.05 -22.74
C ALA A 240 0.53 -0.95 -21.51
N TYR A 241 1.40 -0.82 -20.49
CA TYR A 241 1.26 -1.58 -19.24
C TYR A 241 0.00 -1.16 -18.48
N PHE A 242 -0.17 0.11 -18.15
CA PHE A 242 -1.28 0.52 -17.27
C PHE A 242 -2.65 0.54 -17.98
N THR A 243 -2.73 0.49 -19.32
CA THR A 243 -4.02 0.38 -20.04
C THR A 243 -4.43 -1.07 -20.30
N GLY A 244 -3.49 -2.01 -20.20
CA GLY A 244 -3.74 -3.43 -20.38
C GLY A 244 -4.25 -4.13 -19.11
N GLU A 245 -4.36 -5.44 -19.19
CA GLU A 245 -4.49 -6.32 -18.04
C GLU A 245 -3.10 -6.76 -17.58
N ASP A 246 -2.91 -6.93 -16.27
CA ASP A 246 -1.65 -7.42 -15.74
C ASP A 246 -1.52 -8.93 -16.02
N PRO A 247 -0.48 -9.38 -16.75
CA PRO A 247 -0.31 -10.80 -17.08
C PRO A 247 -0.09 -11.67 -15.83
N ASN A 248 0.31 -11.06 -14.71
CA ASN A 248 0.55 -11.76 -13.45
C ASN A 248 -0.63 -11.66 -12.47
N HIS A 249 -1.80 -11.21 -12.92
CA HIS A 249 -2.98 -11.02 -12.07
C HIS A 249 -3.22 -12.20 -11.11
N ASN A 250 -3.24 -13.42 -11.62
CA ASN A 250 -3.51 -14.62 -10.81
C ASN A 250 -2.43 -14.86 -9.74
N ILE A 251 -1.15 -14.63 -10.07
CA ILE A 251 -0.03 -14.79 -9.16
C ILE A 251 -0.10 -13.72 -8.06
N LEU A 252 -0.36 -12.47 -8.43
CA LEU A 252 -0.44 -11.34 -7.50
C LEU A 252 -1.68 -11.43 -6.59
N GLN A 253 -2.81 -11.91 -7.12
CA GLN A 253 -3.99 -12.22 -6.29
C GLN A 253 -3.74 -13.38 -5.31
N LYS A 254 -2.97 -14.39 -5.72
CA LYS A 254 -2.54 -15.46 -4.82
C LYS A 254 -1.64 -14.92 -3.69
N ALA A 255 -0.72 -14.01 -4.01
CA ALA A 255 0.12 -13.32 -3.03
C ALA A 255 -0.73 -12.47 -2.07
N ARG A 256 -1.70 -11.68 -2.58
CA ARG A 256 -2.63 -10.89 -1.76
C ARG A 256 -3.38 -11.78 -0.76
N LYS A 257 -3.95 -12.90 -1.24
CA LYS A 257 -4.70 -13.84 -0.39
C LYS A 257 -3.81 -14.46 0.69
N ALA A 258 -2.55 -14.77 0.38
CA ALA A 258 -1.58 -15.28 1.36
C ALA A 258 -1.24 -14.23 2.44
N LEU A 259 -1.26 -12.95 2.11
CA LEU A 259 -1.04 -11.84 3.04
C LEU A 259 -2.32 -11.44 3.79
N GLY A 260 -3.51 -11.80 3.28
CA GLY A 260 -4.81 -11.55 3.89
C GLY A 260 -5.39 -10.15 3.69
N PHE A 261 -4.76 -9.29 2.88
CA PHE A 261 -5.25 -7.92 2.66
C PHE A 261 -6.42 -7.88 1.67
N ASP A 262 -7.34 -6.96 1.91
CA ASP A 262 -8.43 -6.63 0.99
C ASP A 262 -7.99 -5.66 -0.10
N PHE A 263 -7.18 -4.66 0.29
CA PHE A 263 -6.58 -3.65 -0.58
C PHE A 263 -5.10 -3.51 -0.30
N MET A 264 -4.30 -3.52 -1.36
CA MET A 264 -2.86 -3.27 -1.28
C MET A 264 -2.26 -3.02 -2.67
N ALA A 265 -1.01 -2.58 -2.71
CA ALA A 265 -0.21 -2.60 -3.93
C ALA A 265 0.96 -3.57 -3.80
N PHE A 266 1.36 -4.15 -4.93
CA PHE A 266 2.62 -4.87 -5.09
C PHE A 266 3.55 -4.09 -6.00
N ASP A 267 4.83 -4.07 -5.64
CA ASP A 267 5.91 -3.79 -6.58
C ASP A 267 6.49 -5.14 -7.03
N TYR A 268 6.67 -5.35 -8.33
CA TYR A 268 7.26 -6.57 -8.88
C TYR A 268 8.15 -6.27 -10.10
N SER A 269 8.98 -7.22 -10.47
CA SER A 269 9.86 -7.18 -11.64
C SER A 269 9.94 -8.57 -12.27
N TYR A 270 10.72 -8.72 -13.33
CA TYR A 270 11.07 -10.02 -13.90
C TYR A 270 12.58 -10.27 -13.75
N ASP A 271 12.96 -11.49 -13.40
CA ASP A 271 14.36 -11.92 -13.44
C ASP A 271 14.84 -12.17 -14.88
N SER A 272 16.12 -12.50 -15.05
CA SER A 272 16.73 -12.76 -16.36
C SER A 272 16.12 -13.97 -17.10
N GLN A 273 15.34 -14.79 -16.41
CA GLN A 273 14.64 -15.94 -16.99
C GLN A 273 13.17 -15.62 -17.33
N GLY A 274 12.74 -14.39 -17.07
CA GLY A 274 11.37 -13.95 -17.28
C GLY A 274 10.39 -14.37 -16.18
N ASN A 275 10.88 -14.89 -15.05
CA ASN A 275 10.00 -15.19 -13.92
C ASN A 275 9.69 -13.94 -13.13
N ILE A 276 8.44 -13.82 -12.67
CA ILE A 276 8.04 -12.73 -11.78
C ILE A 276 8.77 -12.83 -10.43
N VAL A 277 9.24 -11.66 -9.95
CA VAL A 277 9.79 -11.46 -8.61
C VAL A 277 8.95 -10.41 -7.91
N VAL A 278 8.23 -10.79 -6.86
CA VAL A 278 7.44 -9.86 -6.04
C VAL A 278 8.33 -9.25 -4.96
N TRP A 279 8.39 -7.91 -4.90
CA TRP A 279 9.32 -7.22 -4.00
C TRP A 279 8.71 -6.85 -2.66
N GLU A 280 7.68 -6.03 -2.68
CA GLU A 280 7.15 -5.41 -1.47
C GLU A 280 5.63 -5.29 -1.55
N PRO A 281 4.89 -5.83 -0.56
CA PRO A 281 3.48 -5.52 -0.36
C PRO A 281 3.34 -4.18 0.35
N ASN A 282 2.41 -3.35 -0.10
CA ASN A 282 2.13 -2.07 0.52
C ASN A 282 0.62 -1.92 0.74
N PRO A 283 0.12 -2.05 1.98
CA PRO A 283 -1.31 -1.89 2.30
C PRO A 283 -1.76 -0.42 2.28
N PHE A 284 -0.83 0.53 2.25
CA PHE A 284 -1.08 1.96 2.16
C PHE A 284 -0.25 2.61 1.04
N PRO A 285 -0.45 2.17 -0.22
CA PRO A 285 0.34 2.67 -1.34
C PRO A 285 0.05 4.15 -1.61
N VAL A 286 1.07 4.91 -1.99
CA VAL A 286 0.84 6.25 -2.51
C VAL A 286 0.24 6.13 -3.90
N ILE A 287 -0.95 6.73 -4.06
CA ILE A 287 -1.65 6.86 -5.33
C ILE A 287 -1.73 8.36 -5.63
N TRP A 288 -1.16 8.79 -6.74
CA TRP A 288 -1.12 10.21 -7.10
C TRP A 288 -2.53 10.70 -7.48
N GLY A 289 -3.00 11.76 -6.83
CA GLY A 289 -4.27 12.41 -7.20
C GLY A 289 -4.10 13.64 -8.08
N SER A 290 -2.87 14.16 -8.16
CA SER A 290 -2.50 15.32 -8.96
C SER A 290 -1.06 15.19 -9.41
N THR A 291 -0.75 15.76 -10.55
CA THR A 291 0.60 15.87 -11.12
C THR A 291 1.08 17.30 -11.22
N ASP A 292 0.53 18.20 -10.39
CA ASP A 292 0.84 19.63 -10.47
C ASP A 292 2.34 19.93 -10.32
N ASN A 293 3.03 19.13 -9.53
CA ASN A 293 4.48 19.21 -9.34
C ASN A 293 5.29 18.35 -10.33
N LEU A 294 4.62 17.52 -11.15
CA LEU A 294 5.23 16.59 -12.10
C LEU A 294 4.39 16.55 -13.39
N PRO A 295 4.33 17.65 -14.14
CA PRO A 295 3.46 17.76 -15.31
C PRO A 295 3.78 16.73 -16.40
N GLU A 296 5.00 16.22 -16.46
CA GLU A 296 5.44 15.16 -17.34
C GLU A 296 4.77 13.81 -17.05
N MET A 297 4.16 13.65 -15.87
CA MET A 297 3.46 12.43 -15.46
C MET A 297 1.95 12.46 -15.68
N LYS A 298 1.40 13.52 -16.32
CA LYS A 298 -0.06 13.65 -16.55
C LYS A 298 -0.68 12.47 -17.29
N TYR A 299 0.08 11.78 -18.13
CA TYR A 299 -0.38 10.58 -18.84
C TYR A 299 -0.74 9.41 -17.90
N GLN A 300 -0.31 9.45 -16.63
CA GLN A 300 -0.63 8.42 -15.64
C GLN A 300 -1.96 8.65 -14.91
N LEU A 301 -2.55 9.84 -14.99
CA LEU A 301 -3.80 10.16 -14.28
C LEU A 301 -4.96 9.22 -14.59
N PRO A 302 -5.19 8.77 -15.86
CA PRO A 302 -6.24 7.79 -16.14
C PRO A 302 -6.07 6.47 -15.39
N ALA A 303 -4.82 6.01 -15.19
CA ALA A 303 -4.55 4.81 -14.41
C ALA A 303 -4.91 5.02 -12.93
N MET A 304 -4.58 6.19 -12.39
CA MET A 304 -4.91 6.54 -11.00
C MET A 304 -6.42 6.68 -10.79
N ASP A 305 -7.14 7.28 -11.74
CA ASP A 305 -8.60 7.37 -11.71
C ASP A 305 -9.23 5.97 -11.64
N ARG A 306 -8.72 4.98 -12.40
CA ARG A 306 -9.20 3.59 -12.32
C ARG A 306 -9.02 3.00 -10.94
N VAL A 307 -7.84 3.19 -10.32
CA VAL A 307 -7.58 2.68 -8.96
C VAL A 307 -8.57 3.30 -7.97
N TYR A 308 -8.79 4.61 -8.02
CA TYR A 308 -9.73 5.29 -7.13
C TYR A 308 -11.18 4.86 -7.35
N ILE A 309 -11.58 4.67 -8.61
CA ILE A 309 -12.93 4.18 -8.96
C ILE A 309 -13.14 2.77 -8.39
N SER A 310 -12.19 1.87 -8.60
CA SER A 310 -12.25 0.50 -8.07
C SER A 310 -12.28 0.48 -6.55
N LEU A 311 -11.43 1.27 -5.90
CA LEU A 311 -11.39 1.36 -4.45
C LEU A 311 -12.70 1.90 -3.88
N LEU A 312 -13.28 2.95 -4.49
CA LEU A 312 -14.57 3.48 -4.09
C LEU A 312 -15.68 2.44 -4.26
N LYS A 313 -15.72 1.75 -5.41
CA LYS A 313 -16.69 0.66 -5.66
C LYS A 313 -16.59 -0.42 -4.60
N TYR A 314 -15.38 -0.86 -4.30
CA TYR A 314 -15.11 -1.89 -3.30
C TYR A 314 -15.61 -1.47 -1.90
N TYR A 315 -15.29 -0.25 -1.45
CA TYR A 315 -15.75 0.26 -0.17
C TYR A 315 -17.27 0.38 -0.10
N LEU A 316 -17.90 0.87 -1.15
CA LEU A 316 -19.37 0.96 -1.21
C LEU A 316 -20.03 -0.43 -1.22
N GLN A 317 -19.45 -1.40 -1.91
CA GLN A 317 -19.90 -2.80 -1.89
C GLN A 317 -19.78 -3.39 -0.47
N CYS A 318 -18.64 -3.23 0.21
CA CYS A 318 -18.44 -3.69 1.58
C CYS A 318 -19.41 -3.02 2.56
N ALA A 319 -19.79 -1.77 2.30
CA ALA A 319 -20.77 -1.02 3.09
C ALA A 319 -22.23 -1.32 2.70
N ASN A 320 -22.49 -2.09 1.65
CA ASN A 320 -23.81 -2.30 1.06
C ASN A 320 -24.53 -0.97 0.73
N ILE A 321 -23.79 -0.01 0.16
CA ILE A 321 -24.29 1.32 -0.24
C ILE A 321 -24.24 1.43 -1.77
N SER A 322 -25.35 1.89 -2.38
CA SER A 322 -25.44 2.09 -3.83
C SER A 322 -25.38 3.58 -4.17
N ILE A 323 -24.37 3.98 -4.91
CA ILE A 323 -24.20 5.31 -5.50
C ILE A 323 -23.76 5.15 -6.95
N LYS A 324 -24.21 6.09 -7.82
CA LYS A 324 -23.75 6.12 -9.20
C LYS A 324 -22.31 6.62 -9.25
N ILE A 325 -21.41 5.78 -9.70
CA ILE A 325 -20.00 6.11 -9.88
C ILE A 325 -19.74 6.40 -11.37
N PRO A 326 -18.94 7.44 -11.71
CA PRO A 326 -18.58 7.71 -13.10
C PRO A 326 -17.80 6.53 -13.69
N THR A 327 -18.01 6.32 -14.99
CA THR A 327 -17.18 5.37 -15.74
C THR A 327 -15.78 5.99 -15.93
N PRO A 328 -14.69 5.21 -15.86
CA PRO A 328 -13.36 5.72 -16.21
C PRO A 328 -13.39 6.30 -17.62
N ALA A 329 -12.71 7.42 -17.83
CA ALA A 329 -12.46 7.91 -19.18
C ALA A 329 -11.63 6.86 -19.93
N SER A 330 -12.09 6.48 -21.11
CA SER A 330 -11.42 5.55 -22.03
C SER A 330 -10.12 6.13 -22.56
#